data_3f94af342e13c2ced641bf35128f211b
#
_entry.id   3f94af342e13c2ced641bf35128f211b
#
_cell.length_a   1.000
_cell.length_b   1.000
_cell.length_c   1.000
_cell.angle_alpha   90.00
_cell.angle_beta   90.00
_cell.angle_gamma   90.00
#
_symmetry.space_group_name_H-M   'P 1'
#
loop_
_entity.id
_entity.type
_entity.pdbx_description
1 polymer ?
#
loop_
_entity_poly.entity_id
_entity_poly.type
_entity_poly.pdbx_seq_one_letter_code
_entity_poly.pdbx_strand_id
1 'polypeptide(L)'
;AAAQRAVDAALAAGVKISFDGNYRAQLWANWDGDGPAILRGLLEAASLAFINERDISLILGQAFADRDAAYAAAFEQFPRLEYIAATTRTQHSVDHHAIEAELATREDHWRSGSHELVGIVDRIGGGDAFAAGVLHGLLSGMANDQLIEFAAAASALKHSMPGDFNLATIAEVEDAIGTENLDVRR
;
A
#
# COMPACT_ATOMS: atom_id res chain seq x y z
N ALA A 1 -17.04 -11.55 11.14
CA ALA A 1 -17.85 -12.68 10.64
C ALA A 1 -17.79 -12.81 9.11
N ALA A 2 -18.18 -11.77 8.30
CA ALA A 2 -18.19 -11.90 6.83
C ALA A 2 -16.78 -11.98 6.25
N ALA A 3 -15.87 -11.07 6.63
CA ALA A 3 -14.48 -11.07 6.18
C ALA A 3 -13.78 -12.41 6.47
N GLN A 4 -13.97 -12.96 7.69
CA GLN A 4 -13.36 -14.25 8.05
C GLN A 4 -13.85 -15.39 7.14
N ARG A 5 -15.15 -15.45 6.83
CA ARG A 5 -15.68 -16.47 5.91
C ARG A 5 -15.13 -16.33 4.50
N ALA A 6 -14.91 -15.10 4.03
CA ALA A 6 -14.28 -14.86 2.74
C ALA A 6 -12.83 -15.33 2.71
N VAL A 7 -12.07 -15.03 3.78
CA VAL A 7 -10.69 -15.51 3.98
C VAL A 7 -10.64 -17.03 3.99
N ASP A 8 -11.49 -17.69 4.78
CA ASP A 8 -11.52 -19.15 4.89
C ASP A 8 -11.84 -19.80 3.53
N ALA A 9 -12.77 -19.23 2.76
CA ALA A 9 -13.12 -19.71 1.43
C ALA A 9 -11.96 -19.52 0.44
N ALA A 10 -11.29 -18.38 0.47
CA ALA A 10 -10.13 -18.09 -0.39
C ALA A 10 -8.97 -19.05 -0.10
N LEU A 11 -8.66 -19.27 1.17
CA LEU A 11 -7.63 -20.23 1.59
C LEU A 11 -7.98 -21.67 1.14
N ALA A 12 -9.23 -22.09 1.30
CA ALA A 12 -9.69 -23.41 0.86
C ALA A 12 -9.59 -23.58 -0.67
N ALA A 13 -9.74 -22.50 -1.43
CA ALA A 13 -9.60 -22.47 -2.88
C ALA A 13 -8.16 -22.23 -3.38
N GLY A 14 -7.19 -22.06 -2.49
CA GLY A 14 -5.80 -21.78 -2.85
C GLY A 14 -5.57 -20.38 -3.46
N VAL A 15 -6.49 -19.43 -3.19
CA VAL A 15 -6.41 -18.08 -3.71
C VAL A 15 -5.52 -17.24 -2.81
N LYS A 16 -4.61 -16.45 -3.42
CA LYS A 16 -3.79 -15.46 -2.69
C LYS A 16 -4.68 -14.33 -2.19
N ILE A 17 -4.37 -13.82 -1.01
CA ILE A 17 -5.13 -12.78 -0.33
C ILE A 17 -4.25 -11.54 -0.19
N SER A 18 -4.72 -10.39 -0.66
CA SER A 18 -4.16 -9.10 -0.33
C SER A 18 -4.95 -8.46 0.82
N PHE A 19 -4.26 -7.83 1.76
CA PHE A 19 -4.80 -7.22 2.94
C PHE A 19 -4.36 -5.75 3.02
N ASP A 20 -5.32 -4.82 3.13
CA ASP A 20 -5.04 -3.42 3.45
C ASP A 20 -5.37 -3.17 4.93
N GLY A 21 -4.36 -2.80 5.71
CA GLY A 21 -4.49 -2.50 7.13
C GLY A 21 -5.50 -1.41 7.42
N ASN A 22 -5.43 -0.31 6.70
CA ASN A 22 -6.37 0.82 6.68
C ASN A 22 -7.02 1.15 8.04
N TYR A 23 -6.25 1.02 9.12
CA TYR A 23 -6.74 1.19 10.48
C TYR A 23 -7.10 2.64 10.77
N ARG A 24 -8.30 2.85 11.29
CA ARG A 24 -8.80 4.16 11.68
C ARG A 24 -9.26 4.12 13.15
N ALA A 25 -8.38 4.50 14.06
CA ALA A 25 -8.61 4.44 15.50
C ALA A 25 -9.93 5.08 15.92
N GLN A 26 -10.29 6.23 15.35
CA GLN A 26 -11.54 6.93 15.67
C GLN A 26 -12.81 6.14 15.26
N LEU A 27 -12.76 5.37 14.19
CA LEU A 27 -13.88 4.53 13.76
C LEU A 27 -13.99 3.31 14.65
N TRP A 28 -12.87 2.70 15.02
CA TRP A 28 -12.82 1.55 15.92
C TRP A 28 -13.23 1.90 17.34
N ALA A 29 -12.95 3.13 17.82
CA ALA A 29 -13.35 3.59 19.14
C ALA A 29 -14.89 3.62 19.36
N ASN A 30 -15.66 3.66 18.27
CA ASN A 30 -17.13 3.63 18.32
C ASN A 30 -17.71 2.21 18.25
N TRP A 31 -16.85 1.21 18.20
CA TRP A 31 -17.23 -0.20 18.06
C TRP A 31 -16.58 -1.04 19.18
N ASP A 32 -17.38 -1.85 19.84
CA ASP A 32 -16.92 -2.73 20.92
C ASP A 32 -16.24 -3.99 20.36
N GLY A 33 -15.14 -3.78 19.64
CA GLY A 33 -14.36 -4.85 19.01
C GLY A 33 -12.86 -4.65 19.19
N ASP A 34 -12.13 -5.75 19.37
CA ASP A 34 -10.68 -5.77 19.40
C ASP A 34 -10.14 -5.64 17.96
N GLY A 35 -9.94 -4.39 17.52
CA GLY A 35 -9.43 -4.06 16.19
C GLY A 35 -8.10 -4.75 15.89
N PRO A 36 -7.07 -4.59 16.72
CA PRO A 36 -5.77 -5.26 16.55
C PRO A 36 -5.87 -6.77 16.37
N ALA A 37 -6.65 -7.46 17.22
CA ALA A 37 -6.82 -8.91 17.11
C ALA A 37 -7.53 -9.33 15.81
N ILE A 38 -8.52 -8.56 15.36
CA ILE A 38 -9.20 -8.81 14.08
C ILE A 38 -8.25 -8.61 12.90
N LEU A 39 -7.48 -7.51 12.89
CA LEU A 39 -6.50 -7.24 11.85
C LEU A 39 -5.41 -8.31 11.80
N ARG A 40 -4.94 -8.75 12.98
CA ARG A 40 -3.99 -9.86 13.10
C ARG A 40 -4.50 -11.12 12.43
N GLY A 41 -5.75 -11.53 12.74
CA GLY A 41 -6.36 -12.73 12.17
C GLY A 41 -6.56 -12.65 10.64
N LEU A 42 -6.76 -11.46 10.08
CA LEU A 42 -6.83 -11.26 8.63
C LEU A 42 -5.43 -11.28 7.99
N LEU A 43 -4.45 -10.67 8.64
CA LEU A 43 -3.07 -10.64 8.17
C LEU A 43 -2.41 -12.03 8.17
N GLU A 44 -2.77 -12.92 9.09
CA GLU A 44 -2.30 -14.32 9.13
C GLU A 44 -2.60 -15.09 7.85
N ALA A 45 -3.63 -14.70 7.12
CA ALA A 45 -4.05 -15.33 5.87
C ALA A 45 -3.49 -14.63 4.61
N ALA A 46 -2.93 -13.43 4.75
CA ALA A 46 -2.50 -12.60 3.64
C ALA A 46 -1.17 -13.06 3.05
N SER A 47 -1.03 -12.96 1.74
CA SER A 47 0.23 -13.08 1.01
C SER A 47 0.85 -11.73 0.66
N LEU A 48 0.03 -10.68 0.57
CA LEU A 48 0.44 -9.29 0.38
C LEU A 48 -0.26 -8.43 1.42
N ALA A 49 0.46 -7.52 2.06
CA ALA A 49 -0.12 -6.56 3.00
C ALA A 49 0.28 -5.12 2.66
N PHE A 50 -0.72 -4.24 2.65
CA PHE A 50 -0.54 -2.79 2.60
C PHE A 50 -0.55 -2.27 4.03
N ILE A 51 0.62 -2.24 4.67
CA ILE A 51 0.82 -1.89 6.08
C ILE A 51 2.17 -1.19 6.25
N ASN A 52 2.26 -0.32 7.24
CA ASN A 52 3.49 0.33 7.64
C ASN A 52 3.93 -0.10 9.06
N GLU A 53 5.03 0.45 9.55
CA GLU A 53 5.58 0.13 10.89
C GLU A 53 4.62 0.41 12.04
N ARG A 54 3.70 1.39 11.88
CA ARG A 54 2.70 1.73 12.91
C ARG A 54 1.59 0.68 12.95
N ASP A 55 1.15 0.22 11.78
CA ASP A 55 0.16 -0.85 11.67
C ASP A 55 0.71 -2.15 12.26
N ILE A 56 1.97 -2.48 11.95
CA ILE A 56 2.65 -3.66 12.50
C ILE A 56 2.79 -3.55 14.01
N SER A 57 3.20 -2.39 14.51
CA SER A 57 3.30 -2.13 15.96
C SER A 57 1.96 -2.31 16.67
N LEU A 58 0.88 -1.83 16.06
CA LEU A 58 -0.48 -1.99 16.57
C LEU A 58 -0.91 -3.47 16.59
N ILE A 59 -0.70 -4.19 15.49
CA ILE A 59 -1.14 -5.58 15.32
C ILE A 59 -0.35 -6.53 16.21
N LEU A 60 0.96 -6.28 16.40
CA LEU A 60 1.83 -7.11 17.22
C LEU A 60 1.87 -6.66 18.69
N GLY A 61 1.34 -5.48 19.00
CA GLY A 61 1.29 -4.96 20.37
C GLY A 61 2.66 -4.57 20.92
N GLN A 62 3.62 -4.21 20.06
CA GLN A 62 4.98 -3.84 20.47
C GLN A 62 5.54 -2.72 19.59
N ALA A 63 6.50 -1.95 20.15
CA ALA A 63 7.22 -0.95 19.41
C ALA A 63 8.48 -1.55 18.76
N PHE A 64 8.88 -0.99 17.61
CA PHE A 64 10.10 -1.36 16.90
C PHE A 64 11.06 -0.18 16.83
N ALA A 65 12.36 -0.48 16.70
CA ALA A 65 13.40 0.55 16.61
C ALA A 65 13.28 1.35 15.32
N ASP A 66 12.95 0.67 14.23
CA ASP A 66 12.79 1.21 12.89
C ASP A 66 11.84 0.35 12.06
N ARG A 67 11.64 0.73 10.82
CA ARG A 67 10.77 0.05 9.85
C ARG A 67 11.26 -1.34 9.48
N ASP A 68 12.56 -1.50 9.30
CA ASP A 68 13.15 -2.77 8.92
C ASP A 68 12.95 -3.83 10.01
N ALA A 69 13.11 -3.43 11.28
CA ALA A 69 12.81 -4.29 12.43
C ALA A 69 11.32 -4.68 12.49
N ALA A 70 10.42 -3.73 12.17
CA ALA A 70 8.98 -4.01 12.12
C ALA A 70 8.63 -5.01 10.99
N TYR A 71 9.20 -4.83 9.80
CA TYR A 71 8.97 -5.73 8.66
C TYR A 71 9.53 -7.12 8.93
N ALA A 72 10.74 -7.23 9.47
CA ALA A 72 11.31 -8.51 9.86
C ALA A 72 10.43 -9.27 10.84
N ALA A 73 9.91 -8.59 11.87
CA ALA A 73 8.99 -9.16 12.84
C ALA A 73 7.66 -9.59 12.21
N ALA A 74 7.11 -8.80 11.28
CA ALA A 74 5.90 -9.15 10.55
C ALA A 74 6.11 -10.42 9.70
N PHE A 75 7.19 -10.50 8.95
CA PHE A 75 7.51 -11.68 8.17
C PHE A 75 7.77 -12.93 9.04
N GLU A 76 8.38 -12.77 10.21
CA GLU A 76 8.58 -13.88 11.15
C GLU A 76 7.23 -14.37 11.70
N GLN A 77 6.36 -13.44 12.12
CA GLN A 77 5.08 -13.75 12.73
C GLN A 77 4.04 -14.30 11.76
N PHE A 78 4.10 -13.87 10.47
CA PHE A 78 3.13 -14.22 9.43
C PHE A 78 3.78 -15.00 8.29
N PRO A 79 3.90 -16.34 8.39
CA PRO A 79 4.65 -17.16 7.42
C PRO A 79 4.08 -17.13 5.98
N ARG A 80 2.80 -16.81 5.80
CA ARG A 80 2.14 -16.69 4.48
C ARG A 80 2.46 -15.39 3.77
N LEU A 81 2.91 -14.38 4.51
CA LEU A 81 3.20 -13.06 3.98
C LEU A 81 4.44 -13.12 3.08
N GLU A 82 4.24 -12.81 1.81
CA GLU A 82 5.28 -12.76 0.76
C GLU A 82 5.76 -11.32 0.54
N TYR A 83 4.82 -10.35 0.62
CA TYR A 83 5.08 -8.93 0.34
C TYR A 83 4.46 -8.01 1.39
N ILE A 84 5.19 -6.97 1.74
CA ILE A 84 4.68 -5.78 2.42
C ILE A 84 4.89 -4.59 1.48
N ALA A 85 3.85 -3.79 1.26
CA ALA A 85 3.93 -2.57 0.47
C ALA A 85 3.40 -1.39 1.28
N ALA A 86 4.09 -0.25 1.21
CA ALA A 86 3.71 0.95 1.93
C ALA A 86 4.08 2.21 1.17
N THR A 87 3.40 3.32 1.49
CA THR A 87 3.78 4.65 1.03
C THR A 87 4.22 5.52 2.20
N THR A 88 5.19 6.39 1.94
CA THR A 88 5.58 7.46 2.85
C THR A 88 5.21 8.79 2.21
N ARG A 89 4.51 9.63 2.96
CA ARG A 89 4.15 10.97 2.52
C ARG A 89 4.91 12.01 3.31
N THR A 90 5.63 12.88 2.60
CA THR A 90 6.24 14.07 3.15
C THR A 90 5.38 15.27 2.78
N GLN A 91 4.97 16.06 3.78
CA GLN A 91 4.16 17.25 3.57
C GLN A 91 5.05 18.49 3.61
N HIS A 92 5.12 19.21 2.50
CA HIS A 92 5.85 20.48 2.38
C HIS A 92 4.92 21.67 2.67
N SER A 93 3.69 21.64 2.15
CA SER A 93 2.61 22.59 2.43
C SER A 93 1.24 21.91 2.40
N VAL A 94 0.16 22.68 2.38
CA VAL A 94 -1.22 22.14 2.31
C VAL A 94 -1.50 21.45 0.97
N ASP A 95 -0.93 21.98 -0.11
CA ASP A 95 -1.15 21.58 -1.50
C ASP A 95 0.11 21.06 -2.19
N HIS A 96 1.22 20.92 -1.45
CA HIS A 96 2.48 20.38 -1.93
C HIS A 96 2.98 19.27 -1.00
N HIS A 97 3.01 18.05 -1.51
CA HIS A 97 3.51 16.86 -0.82
C HIS A 97 4.48 16.11 -1.72
N ALA A 98 5.21 15.17 -1.15
CA ALA A 98 5.93 14.14 -1.88
C ALA A 98 5.45 12.76 -1.42
N ILE A 99 5.40 11.80 -2.34
CA ILE A 99 5.12 10.39 -2.06
C ILE A 99 6.31 9.56 -2.51
N GLU A 100 6.75 8.70 -1.64
CA GLU A 100 7.66 7.59 -1.89
C GLU A 100 6.95 6.29 -1.55
N ALA A 101 7.28 5.22 -2.26
CA ALA A 101 6.71 3.92 -2.01
C ALA A 101 7.81 2.88 -1.77
N GLU A 102 7.46 1.82 -1.08
CA GLU A 102 8.36 0.71 -0.82
C GLU A 102 7.64 -0.63 -0.90
N LEU A 103 8.37 -1.62 -1.36
CA LEU A 103 7.98 -3.02 -1.41
C LEU A 103 9.06 -3.82 -0.70
N ALA A 104 8.67 -4.66 0.25
CA ALA A 104 9.57 -5.54 0.97
C ALA A 104 9.14 -7.01 0.81
N THR A 105 10.12 -7.89 0.75
CA THR A 105 10.00 -9.33 0.91
C THR A 105 10.81 -9.78 2.13
N ARG A 106 10.92 -11.08 2.37
CA ARG A 106 11.79 -11.60 3.43
C ARG A 106 13.29 -11.37 3.17
N GLU A 107 13.66 -11.19 1.91
CA GLU A 107 15.06 -11.21 1.43
C GLU A 107 15.51 -9.83 0.96
N ASP A 108 14.60 -9.08 0.33
CA ASP A 108 14.92 -7.85 -0.39
C ASP A 108 13.92 -6.73 -0.11
N HIS A 109 14.35 -5.49 -0.38
CA HIS A 109 13.57 -4.28 -0.21
C HIS A 109 13.82 -3.32 -1.39
N TRP A 110 12.74 -2.84 -2.02
CA TRP A 110 12.76 -1.88 -3.13
C TRP A 110 12.06 -0.60 -2.74
N ARG A 111 12.54 0.52 -3.26
CA ARG A 111 11.95 1.85 -3.04
C ARG A 111 11.78 2.55 -4.37
N SER A 112 10.69 3.30 -4.51
CA SER A 112 10.47 4.19 -5.65
C SER A 112 11.30 5.48 -5.51
N GLY A 113 11.41 6.22 -6.59
CA GLY A 113 11.74 7.64 -6.54
C GLY A 113 10.70 8.44 -5.75
N SER A 114 11.01 9.70 -5.48
CA SER A 114 10.09 10.64 -4.85
C SER A 114 9.22 11.30 -5.93
N HIS A 115 7.90 11.18 -5.78
CA HIS A 115 6.92 11.79 -6.68
C HIS A 115 6.35 13.06 -6.03
N GLU A 116 6.62 14.20 -6.65
CA GLU A 116 6.11 15.49 -6.18
C GLU A 116 4.63 15.66 -6.54
N LEU A 117 3.83 16.02 -5.54
CA LEU A 117 2.39 16.29 -5.65
C LEU A 117 2.15 17.78 -5.47
N VAL A 118 2.08 18.50 -6.57
CA VAL A 118 1.84 19.96 -6.57
C VAL A 118 0.41 20.23 -7.07
N GLY A 119 -0.32 21.10 -6.36
CA GLY A 119 -1.68 21.42 -6.73
C GLY A 119 -2.65 20.24 -6.55
N ILE A 120 -2.60 19.59 -5.39
CA ILE A 120 -3.43 18.43 -5.07
C ILE A 120 -4.92 18.78 -5.23
N VAL A 121 -5.61 18.05 -6.11
CA VAL A 121 -7.06 18.19 -6.36
C VAL A 121 -7.85 17.37 -5.34
N ASP A 122 -7.47 16.10 -5.14
CA ASP A 122 -8.14 15.20 -4.19
C ASP A 122 -7.15 14.19 -3.63
N ARG A 123 -7.32 13.83 -2.35
CA ARG A 123 -6.50 12.84 -1.67
C ARG A 123 -7.18 11.48 -1.54
N ILE A 124 -8.49 11.44 -1.82
CA ILE A 124 -9.29 10.22 -1.69
C ILE A 124 -8.87 9.23 -2.79
N GLY A 125 -8.72 7.97 -2.44
CA GLY A 125 -8.36 6.91 -3.38
C GLY A 125 -6.86 6.83 -3.76
N GLY A 126 -5.99 7.70 -3.21
CA GLY A 126 -4.53 7.61 -3.47
C GLY A 126 -3.91 6.30 -2.97
N GLY A 127 -4.34 5.81 -1.80
CA GLY A 127 -3.94 4.50 -1.28
C GLY A 127 -4.47 3.34 -2.12
N ASP A 128 -5.73 3.43 -2.57
CA ASP A 128 -6.33 2.41 -3.43
C ASP A 128 -5.65 2.36 -4.80
N ALA A 129 -5.27 3.53 -5.36
CA ALA A 129 -4.49 3.60 -6.60
C ALA A 129 -3.10 2.97 -6.44
N PHE A 130 -2.43 3.19 -5.31
CA PHE A 130 -1.18 2.51 -4.97
C PHE A 130 -1.37 0.99 -4.92
N ALA A 131 -2.38 0.53 -4.17
CA ALA A 131 -2.67 -0.89 -4.05
C ALA A 131 -3.00 -1.53 -5.41
N ALA A 132 -3.77 -0.85 -6.25
CA ALA A 132 -4.07 -1.29 -7.61
C ALA A 132 -2.79 -1.39 -8.47
N GLY A 133 -1.87 -0.42 -8.35
CA GLY A 133 -0.58 -0.44 -9.04
C GLY A 133 0.29 -1.63 -8.62
N VAL A 134 0.38 -1.90 -7.31
CA VAL A 134 1.13 -3.07 -6.78
C VAL A 134 0.51 -4.38 -7.30
N LEU A 135 -0.82 -4.52 -7.21
CA LEU A 135 -1.52 -5.71 -7.69
C LEU A 135 -1.34 -5.91 -9.19
N HIS A 136 -1.44 -4.82 -9.97
CA HIS A 136 -1.20 -4.87 -11.42
C HIS A 136 0.22 -5.36 -11.72
N GLY A 137 1.23 -4.79 -11.07
CA GLY A 137 2.63 -5.17 -11.29
C GLY A 137 2.90 -6.65 -10.94
N LEU A 138 2.40 -7.14 -9.80
CA LEU A 138 2.53 -8.54 -9.41
C LEU A 138 1.84 -9.50 -10.39
N LEU A 139 0.62 -9.17 -10.82
CA LEU A 139 -0.15 -10.00 -11.75
C LEU A 139 0.41 -9.99 -13.17
N SER A 140 1.07 -8.90 -13.57
CA SER A 140 1.73 -8.76 -14.88
C SER A 140 3.16 -9.30 -14.90
N GLY A 141 3.71 -9.71 -13.75
CA GLY A 141 5.07 -10.22 -13.63
C GLY A 141 6.15 -9.14 -13.82
N MET A 142 5.86 -7.90 -13.43
CA MET A 142 6.86 -6.82 -13.43
C MET A 142 8.00 -7.15 -12.45
N ALA A 143 9.22 -6.68 -12.74
CA ALA A 143 10.30 -6.68 -11.77
C ALA A 143 9.95 -5.78 -10.59
N ASN A 144 10.38 -6.13 -9.37
CA ASN A 144 9.92 -5.45 -8.15
C ASN A 144 10.30 -3.98 -8.08
N ASP A 145 11.42 -3.58 -8.65
CA ASP A 145 11.85 -2.19 -8.79
C ASP A 145 10.93 -1.39 -9.72
N GLN A 146 10.57 -1.97 -10.87
CA GLN A 146 9.62 -1.38 -11.81
C GLN A 146 8.20 -1.32 -11.24
N LEU A 147 7.79 -2.39 -10.56
CA LEU A 147 6.48 -2.51 -9.91
C LEU A 147 6.26 -1.38 -8.89
N ILE A 148 7.24 -1.15 -8.00
CA ILE A 148 7.05 -0.17 -6.93
C ILE A 148 7.07 1.26 -7.48
N GLU A 149 7.85 1.54 -8.51
CA GLU A 149 7.85 2.81 -9.22
C GLU A 149 6.50 3.05 -9.91
N PHE A 150 5.97 2.04 -10.63
CA PHE A 150 4.64 2.10 -11.23
C PHE A 150 3.54 2.38 -10.22
N ALA A 151 3.56 1.69 -9.08
CA ALA A 151 2.56 1.86 -8.03
C ALA A 151 2.63 3.26 -7.38
N ALA A 152 3.84 3.80 -7.17
CA ALA A 152 4.04 5.16 -6.67
C ALA A 152 3.50 6.20 -7.66
N ALA A 153 3.81 6.06 -8.95
CA ALA A 153 3.31 6.93 -10.01
C ALA A 153 1.78 6.89 -10.12
N ALA A 154 1.17 5.70 -10.05
CA ALA A 154 -0.28 5.55 -10.05
C ALA A 154 -0.94 6.28 -8.87
N SER A 155 -0.36 6.17 -7.67
CA SER A 155 -0.79 6.92 -6.49
C SER A 155 -0.64 8.43 -6.67
N ALA A 156 0.48 8.87 -7.24
CA ALA A 156 0.75 10.29 -7.48
C ALA A 156 -0.27 10.89 -8.47
N LEU A 157 -0.50 10.24 -9.61
CA LEU A 157 -1.47 10.69 -10.62
C LEU A 157 -2.88 10.81 -10.05
N LYS A 158 -3.29 9.90 -9.15
CA LYS A 158 -4.60 9.95 -8.52
C LYS A 158 -4.84 11.28 -7.78
N HIS A 159 -3.82 11.90 -7.21
CA HIS A 159 -3.96 13.17 -6.51
C HIS A 159 -4.32 14.36 -7.40
N SER A 160 -4.18 14.24 -8.72
CA SER A 160 -4.63 15.22 -9.71
C SER A 160 -6.07 15.02 -10.20
N MET A 161 -6.75 13.96 -9.73
CA MET A 161 -8.09 13.58 -10.20
C MET A 161 -9.11 13.75 -9.06
N PRO A 162 -10.28 14.38 -9.33
CA PRO A 162 -11.33 14.49 -8.34
C PRO A 162 -12.06 13.16 -8.14
N GLY A 163 -12.58 12.95 -6.92
CA GLY A 163 -13.40 11.78 -6.58
C GLY A 163 -12.56 10.56 -6.24
N ASP A 164 -13.24 9.45 -5.98
CA ASP A 164 -12.67 8.25 -5.37
C ASP A 164 -11.95 7.34 -6.38
N PHE A 165 -12.43 7.32 -7.62
CA PHE A 165 -11.90 6.43 -8.65
C PHE A 165 -10.61 6.97 -9.28
N ASN A 166 -9.63 6.06 -9.46
CA ASN A 166 -8.49 6.33 -10.32
C ASN A 166 -8.88 6.09 -11.78
N LEU A 167 -8.78 7.14 -12.61
CA LEU A 167 -9.09 7.11 -14.03
C LEU A 167 -7.84 7.01 -14.90
N ALA A 168 -6.63 6.98 -14.30
CA ALA A 168 -5.38 6.85 -15.04
C ALA A 168 -5.32 5.49 -15.75
N THR A 169 -4.94 5.52 -17.01
CA THR A 169 -4.61 4.33 -17.79
C THR A 169 -3.19 3.86 -17.48
N ILE A 170 -2.87 2.61 -17.81
CA ILE A 170 -1.51 2.05 -17.68
C ILE A 170 -0.49 2.93 -18.42
N ALA A 171 -0.80 3.34 -19.64
CA ALA A 171 0.09 4.17 -20.45
C ALA A 171 0.37 5.54 -19.80
N GLU A 172 -0.64 6.17 -19.19
CA GLU A 172 -0.45 7.44 -18.47
C GLU A 172 0.42 7.27 -17.23
N VAL A 173 0.30 6.14 -16.52
CA VAL A 173 1.17 5.82 -15.37
C VAL A 173 2.60 5.59 -15.85
N GLU A 174 2.81 4.83 -16.92
CA GLU A 174 4.13 4.58 -17.50
C GLU A 174 4.79 5.87 -18.01
N ASP A 175 4.03 6.75 -18.66
CA ASP A 175 4.50 8.06 -19.10
C ASP A 175 4.92 8.95 -17.92
N ALA A 176 4.22 8.85 -16.76
CA ALA A 176 4.54 9.62 -15.57
C ALA A 176 5.86 9.21 -14.91
N ILE A 177 6.30 7.95 -15.07
CA ILE A 177 7.58 7.46 -14.53
C ILE A 177 8.78 8.07 -15.26
N GLY A 178 8.64 8.34 -16.57
CA GLY A 178 9.74 8.80 -17.46
C GLY A 178 9.94 10.31 -17.50
N THR A 179 9.09 11.10 -16.88
CA THR A 179 9.08 12.55 -17.08
C THR A 179 9.64 13.33 -15.89
N GLU A 180 10.93 13.64 -15.91
CA GLU A 180 11.45 14.86 -15.28
C GLU A 180 10.90 16.15 -15.96
N ASN A 181 10.17 16.03 -17.05
CA ASN A 181 9.58 17.13 -17.82
C ASN A 181 8.07 16.96 -17.95
N LEU A 182 7.33 17.80 -17.23
CA LEU A 182 5.89 18.02 -17.31
C LEU A 182 5.46 18.70 -18.65
N ASP A 183 6.09 18.38 -19.77
CA ASP A 183 5.64 18.86 -21.07
C ASP A 183 4.44 18.03 -21.53
N VAL A 184 3.26 18.64 -21.42
CA VAL A 184 2.00 18.08 -21.93
C VAL A 184 2.21 17.76 -23.40
N ARG A 185 2.33 16.48 -23.76
CA ARG A 185 2.22 16.04 -25.17
C ARG A 185 0.81 16.37 -25.64
N ARG A 186 0.72 17.37 -26.53
CA ARG A 186 -0.49 17.73 -27.28
C ARG A 186 -0.69 16.77 -28.45
#